data_56dfb5e854f982c67f6ffc2dcca13cc5
#
_entry.id   56dfb5e854f982c67f6ffc2dcca13cc5
#
_cell.length_a   1.000
_cell.length_b   1.000
_cell.length_c   1.000
_cell.angle_alpha   90.00
_cell.angle_beta   90.00
_cell.angle_gamma   90.00
#
_symmetry.space_group_name_H-M   'P 1'
#
loop_
_entity.id
_entity.type
_entity.pdbx_description
1 polymer ?
#
loop_
_entity_poly.entity_id
_entity_poly.type
_entity_poly.pdbx_seq_one_letter_code
_entity_poly.pdbx_strand_id
1 'polypeptide(L)'
;MCEHRSISIVFEAVCFPAACATGSSFDRELLRSPLCGRNFEYLSEDPYLAGELAASYINGVQSQNVGTSIKHFAANNQENERMSVSAEVDERTLREIYFPAFETAVKKAQPWTVMCSYNRLNGTYASEHKWLLTDVLRNDWGFEGYVMSDWGAVRNRVKGIIAGMDLEMPGSGGANDRAIIQAVQEGSLKEETLDLAVERILNIVYRYAENRRNEEFSREKDHQKAAEIARQCIVLLKNEAQVLPLSANEKIALIGGFAEKPRYQGGGSSHINSHAVPCAVQLKDQYGNMTYAKGFTTDGDQYEEALEKEALEVAGQSDKIVVFAGLPDVFESESYDREHMRLPNCQNQLIEKLTKLGKPVIVVLHNGSPVEMPWVDHVYGIVEAYLGGEAVAEAVMDILYGRANPCGRLAETFPRQLEDNPSYLNFPGMQKQVNYAEGIFVGYRYYDARKMDVLFPFGYGLSYTEFSYSNLTIDKSRIAAKDTLMVSLDVTNTGSMEGKEIVQLYVSDKTYSASRPVRELKNFAAVTLKPGETKTVSMGLDYRAFAWYDTEQKDWYAAGGTYEICIGKSSRDIVMCTEVVLENEKEKLPKIDENVMIGDLMDCAKTADYVEERLMP
;
A
#
# COMPACT_ATOMS: atom_id res chain seq x y z
N MET A 1 6.58 23.36 33.95
CA MET A 1 7.51 23.52 32.82
C MET A 1 8.75 22.70 33.12
N CYS A 2 8.85 21.49 32.63
CA CYS A 2 10.07 20.68 32.66
C CYS A 2 10.52 20.55 31.21
N GLU A 3 11.58 21.29 30.86
CA GLU A 3 12.29 21.09 29.60
C GLU A 3 13.01 19.74 29.65
N HIS A 4 12.42 18.72 29.05
CA HIS A 4 13.17 17.55 28.64
C HIS A 4 13.94 17.90 27.37
N ARG A 5 15.19 18.34 27.53
CA ARG A 5 16.17 18.29 26.45
C ARG A 5 16.50 16.82 26.20
N SER A 6 15.75 16.18 25.31
CA SER A 6 16.21 14.96 24.67
C SER A 6 17.42 15.34 23.81
N ILE A 7 18.58 14.83 24.15
CA ILE A 7 19.75 14.87 23.27
C ILE A 7 19.41 13.90 22.13
N SER A 8 18.80 14.41 21.06
CA SER A 8 18.65 13.66 19.83
C SER A 8 20.03 13.62 19.18
N ILE A 9 20.68 12.48 19.21
CA ILE A 9 21.85 12.23 18.37
C ILE A 9 21.29 12.09 16.96
N VAL A 10 21.51 13.12 16.14
CA VAL A 10 21.07 13.14 14.73
C VAL A 10 22.11 12.42 13.91
N PHE A 11 21.78 11.24 13.39
CA PHE A 11 22.60 10.53 12.42
C PHE A 11 22.05 10.82 11.02
N GLU A 12 22.95 11.14 10.08
CA GLU A 12 22.60 11.15 8.66
C GLU A 12 22.50 9.70 8.16
N ALA A 13 21.42 9.41 7.43
CA ALA A 13 21.17 8.12 6.82
C ALA A 13 20.72 8.29 5.37
N VAL A 14 20.77 7.23 4.57
CA VAL A 14 20.21 7.23 3.23
C VAL A 14 18.69 7.06 3.34
N CYS A 15 17.94 7.98 2.73
CA CYS A 15 16.50 7.90 2.65
C CYS A 15 16.08 7.11 1.40
N PHE A 16 15.61 5.90 1.61
CA PHE A 16 15.03 5.06 0.55
C PHE A 16 13.60 5.55 0.19
N PRO A 17 13.07 5.15 -0.99
CA PRO A 17 11.71 5.46 -1.36
C PRO A 17 10.70 5.09 -0.28
N ALA A 18 9.73 5.98 -0.04
CA ALA A 18 8.65 5.74 0.92
C ALA A 18 7.76 4.56 0.50
N ALA A 19 6.93 4.07 1.40
CA ALA A 19 6.06 2.92 1.15
C ALA A 19 5.14 3.14 -0.07
N CYS A 20 4.60 4.34 -0.25
CA CYS A 20 3.80 4.70 -1.42
C CYS A 20 4.55 4.51 -2.74
N ALA A 21 5.82 4.83 -2.80
CA ALA A 21 6.65 4.60 -3.98
C ALA A 21 7.01 3.12 -4.13
N THR A 22 7.49 2.46 -3.06
CA THR A 22 7.87 1.05 -3.14
C THR A 22 6.70 0.13 -3.49
N GLY A 23 5.46 0.46 -3.09
CA GLY A 23 4.25 -0.22 -3.52
C GLY A 23 4.12 -0.31 -5.04
N SER A 24 4.50 0.73 -5.74
CA SER A 24 4.43 0.81 -7.21
C SER A 24 5.46 -0.04 -7.94
N SER A 25 6.51 -0.50 -7.28
CA SER A 25 7.45 -1.47 -7.86
C SER A 25 6.84 -2.87 -8.00
N PHE A 26 5.64 -3.10 -7.42
CA PHE A 26 5.07 -4.42 -7.18
C PHE A 26 6.07 -5.34 -6.49
N ASP A 27 6.79 -4.73 -5.58
CA ASP A 27 7.73 -5.33 -4.67
C ASP A 27 7.27 -4.97 -3.24
N ARG A 28 6.36 -5.54 -2.73
CA ARG A 28 5.49 -5.82 -1.55
C ARG A 28 5.44 -4.85 -0.35
N GLU A 29 4.25 -4.13 -0.02
CA GLU A 29 3.52 -3.89 1.27
C GLU A 29 2.43 -2.78 1.35
N LEU A 30 1.40 -3.00 2.16
CA LEU A 30 0.34 -2.41 3.04
C LEU A 30 -0.68 -1.37 2.47
N LEU A 31 -1.96 -1.45 3.00
CA LEU A 31 -3.21 -0.80 2.58
C LEU A 31 -3.29 0.72 2.79
N ARG A 32 -3.99 1.44 1.90
CA ARG A 32 -4.09 2.89 1.81
C ARG A 32 -5.51 3.46 1.94
N SER A 33 -5.62 4.68 2.53
CA SER A 33 -6.77 5.59 2.41
C SER A 33 -6.31 6.92 1.82
N PRO A 34 -6.92 7.46 0.74
CA PRO A 34 -6.46 8.67 0.04
C PRO A 34 -6.41 9.94 0.90
N LEU A 35 -7.21 10.03 1.96
CA LEU A 35 -7.25 11.18 2.84
C LEU A 35 -6.40 11.04 4.09
N CYS A 36 -5.98 9.84 4.46
CA CYS A 36 -5.10 9.64 5.60
C CYS A 36 -3.79 10.41 5.42
N GLY A 37 -3.44 11.26 6.39
CA GLY A 37 -2.21 12.05 6.35
C GLY A 37 -0.93 11.22 6.28
N ARG A 38 -0.99 9.97 6.75
CA ARG A 38 0.10 8.98 6.70
C ARG A 38 -0.04 7.99 5.55
N ASN A 39 -0.82 8.30 4.50
CA ASN A 39 -1.00 7.39 3.36
C ASN A 39 0.34 6.98 2.72
N PHE A 40 1.33 7.88 2.72
CA PHE A 40 2.67 7.60 2.20
C PHE A 40 3.43 6.48 2.96
N GLU A 41 3.00 6.12 4.17
CA GLU A 41 3.57 5.00 4.94
C GLU A 41 2.93 3.65 4.61
N TYR A 42 1.89 3.63 3.80
CA TYR A 42 1.19 2.44 3.36
C TYR A 42 1.50 2.14 1.90
N LEU A 43 1.42 0.87 1.49
CA LEU A 43 1.99 0.41 0.22
C LEU A 43 0.98 0.09 -0.86
N SER A 44 -0.25 -0.32 -0.50
CA SER A 44 -1.28 -0.66 -1.49
C SER A 44 -2.69 -0.55 -0.94
N GLU A 45 -3.68 -0.38 -1.81
CA GLU A 45 -5.09 -0.62 -1.52
C GLU A 45 -5.46 -2.12 -1.58
N ASP A 46 -4.56 -2.97 -2.07
CA ASP A 46 -4.77 -4.40 -2.19
C ASP A 46 -4.07 -5.18 -1.08
N PRO A 47 -4.82 -5.97 -0.26
CA PRO A 47 -4.27 -6.69 0.88
C PRO A 47 -3.31 -7.83 0.51
N TYR A 48 -3.44 -8.42 -0.69
CA TYR A 48 -2.53 -9.45 -1.16
C TYR A 48 -1.17 -8.85 -1.54
N LEU A 49 -1.18 -7.83 -2.41
CA LEU A 49 0.02 -7.10 -2.77
C LEU A 49 0.74 -6.60 -1.52
N ALA A 50 -0.02 -6.04 -0.59
CA ALA A 50 0.45 -5.54 0.67
C ALA A 50 1.19 -6.59 1.51
N GLY A 51 0.58 -7.74 1.73
CA GLY A 51 1.14 -8.80 2.56
C GLY A 51 2.42 -9.40 2.01
N GLU A 52 2.46 -9.65 0.69
CA GLU A 52 3.62 -10.21 0.04
C GLU A 52 4.84 -9.27 0.08
N LEU A 53 4.62 -7.94 0.03
CA LEU A 53 5.68 -6.94 0.17
C LEU A 53 6.19 -6.84 1.60
N ALA A 54 5.30 -6.89 2.66
CA ALA A 54 5.70 -6.92 4.05
C ALA A 54 6.65 -8.06 4.33
N ALA A 55 6.24 -9.24 3.94
CA ALA A 55 7.04 -10.42 4.16
C ALA A 55 8.43 -10.30 3.54
N SER A 56 8.52 -9.78 2.31
CA SER A 56 9.81 -9.62 1.62
C SER A 56 10.70 -8.57 2.28
N TYR A 57 10.14 -7.41 2.64
CA TYR A 57 10.85 -6.34 3.33
C TYR A 57 11.38 -6.82 4.70
N ILE A 58 10.51 -7.44 5.51
CA ILE A 58 10.85 -7.99 6.82
C ILE A 58 11.99 -9.02 6.69
N ASN A 59 11.87 -9.96 5.75
CA ASN A 59 12.90 -10.96 5.51
C ASN A 59 14.23 -10.32 5.09
N GLY A 60 14.19 -9.30 4.21
CA GLY A 60 15.38 -8.56 3.80
C GLY A 60 16.09 -7.88 4.96
N VAL A 61 15.36 -7.11 5.78
CA VAL A 61 15.92 -6.39 6.93
C VAL A 61 16.41 -7.39 8.00
N GLN A 62 15.61 -8.39 8.33
CA GLN A 62 15.95 -9.38 9.36
C GLN A 62 17.10 -10.31 8.96
N SER A 63 17.35 -10.48 7.65
CA SER A 63 18.55 -11.20 7.17
C SER A 63 19.86 -10.55 7.59
N GLN A 64 19.83 -9.25 7.93
CA GLN A 64 20.96 -8.48 8.44
C GLN A 64 20.99 -8.42 9.98
N ASN A 65 20.20 -9.27 10.66
CA ASN A 65 20.03 -9.26 12.12
C ASN A 65 19.53 -7.91 12.67
N VAL A 66 18.71 -7.21 11.91
CA VAL A 66 17.98 -6.01 12.33
C VAL A 66 16.52 -6.37 12.49
N GLY A 67 15.94 -6.18 13.68
CA GLY A 67 14.53 -6.44 13.93
C GLY A 67 13.62 -5.46 13.21
N THR A 68 12.47 -5.95 12.75
CA THR A 68 11.41 -5.13 12.17
C THR A 68 10.24 -5.02 13.14
N SER A 69 9.49 -3.90 13.04
CA SER A 69 8.23 -3.70 13.75
C SER A 69 7.15 -3.35 12.76
N ILE A 70 6.28 -4.31 12.44
CA ILE A 70 5.15 -4.04 11.55
C ILE A 70 4.07 -3.24 12.28
N LYS A 71 3.50 -2.21 11.61
CA LYS A 71 2.58 -1.25 12.23
C LYS A 71 1.59 -0.66 11.23
N HIS A 72 0.44 -0.13 11.66
CA HIS A 72 -0.06 -0.08 13.05
C HIS A 72 -1.20 -1.07 13.19
N PHE A 73 -1.09 -2.07 14.05
CA PHE A 73 -2.05 -3.17 14.17
C PHE A 73 -3.18 -2.79 15.13
N ALA A 74 -4.43 -2.48 14.65
CA ALA A 74 -4.91 -2.51 13.28
C ALA A 74 -5.96 -1.41 13.02
N ALA A 75 -6.34 -1.24 11.75
CA ALA A 75 -7.41 -0.33 11.30
C ALA A 75 -7.23 1.13 11.77
N ASN A 76 -6.02 1.67 11.64
CA ASN A 76 -5.67 3.06 11.95
C ASN A 76 -5.49 3.86 10.65
N ASN A 77 -6.62 4.13 9.94
CA ASN A 77 -6.59 4.73 8.61
C ASN A 77 -6.86 6.23 8.60
N GLN A 78 -6.72 6.91 9.74
CA GLN A 78 -6.88 8.37 9.88
C GLN A 78 -6.01 8.92 11.01
N GLU A 79 -5.64 10.19 10.87
CA GLU A 79 -4.94 10.95 11.90
C GLU A 79 -5.91 11.71 12.82
N ASN A 80 -7.08 12.10 12.29
CA ASN A 80 -8.09 12.81 13.06
C ASN A 80 -8.55 11.98 14.27
N GLU A 81 -8.40 12.56 15.47
CA GLU A 81 -8.73 11.92 16.75
C GLU A 81 -8.08 10.53 16.97
N ARG A 82 -6.96 10.20 16.28
CA ARG A 82 -6.32 8.87 16.29
C ARG A 82 -6.12 8.26 17.68
N MET A 83 -5.91 9.11 18.69
CA MET A 83 -5.71 8.69 20.09
C MET A 83 -7.00 8.21 20.79
N SER A 84 -8.18 8.40 20.19
CA SER A 84 -9.46 8.17 20.88
C SER A 84 -10.59 7.69 19.98
N VAL A 85 -10.45 7.76 18.67
CA VAL A 85 -11.46 7.29 17.70
C VAL A 85 -11.65 5.77 17.80
N SER A 86 -12.89 5.31 17.61
CA SER A 86 -13.21 3.89 17.46
C SER A 86 -13.48 3.59 15.99
N ALA A 87 -12.65 2.75 15.37
CA ALA A 87 -12.91 2.19 14.07
C ALA A 87 -13.89 1.02 14.22
N GLU A 88 -15.10 1.19 13.66
CA GLU A 88 -16.14 0.17 13.68
C GLU A 88 -16.09 -0.62 12.38
N VAL A 89 -15.67 -1.87 12.47
CA VAL A 89 -15.37 -2.73 11.30
C VAL A 89 -15.90 -4.13 11.58
N ASP A 90 -16.69 -4.69 10.66
CA ASP A 90 -17.16 -6.07 10.77
C ASP A 90 -16.01 -7.09 10.61
N GLU A 91 -16.19 -8.29 11.16
CA GLU A 91 -15.12 -9.30 11.19
C GLU A 91 -14.71 -9.76 9.79
N ARG A 92 -15.63 -9.89 8.84
CA ARG A 92 -15.31 -10.26 7.46
C ARG A 92 -14.39 -9.22 6.82
N THR A 93 -14.73 -7.95 6.95
CA THR A 93 -13.91 -6.84 6.46
C THR A 93 -12.54 -6.80 7.10
N LEU A 94 -12.45 -7.04 8.43
CA LEU A 94 -11.16 -7.17 9.10
C LEU A 94 -10.33 -8.31 8.50
N ARG A 95 -10.91 -9.50 8.33
CA ARG A 95 -10.23 -10.71 7.87
C ARG A 95 -9.86 -10.67 6.37
N GLU A 96 -10.65 -9.99 5.52
CA GLU A 96 -10.42 -9.96 4.08
C GLU A 96 -9.61 -8.72 3.63
N ILE A 97 -9.64 -7.61 4.39
CA ILE A 97 -9.05 -6.34 3.98
C ILE A 97 -7.95 -5.87 4.94
N TYR A 98 -8.24 -5.69 6.24
CA TYR A 98 -7.31 -5.01 7.16
C TYR A 98 -6.29 -5.93 7.83
N PHE A 99 -6.55 -7.22 7.89
CA PHE A 99 -5.64 -8.19 8.51
C PHE A 99 -4.72 -8.96 7.55
N PRO A 100 -5.06 -9.22 6.28
CA PRO A 100 -4.26 -10.15 5.47
C PRO A 100 -2.81 -9.73 5.27
N ALA A 101 -2.54 -8.42 5.24
CA ALA A 101 -1.17 -7.94 5.15
C ALA A 101 -0.35 -8.31 6.40
N PHE A 102 -0.92 -8.12 7.58
CA PHE A 102 -0.28 -8.54 8.84
C PHE A 102 -0.19 -10.06 8.96
N GLU A 103 -1.25 -10.78 8.60
CA GLU A 103 -1.29 -12.24 8.60
C GLU A 103 -0.17 -12.81 7.72
N THR A 104 -0.03 -12.31 6.50
CA THR A 104 1.00 -12.75 5.56
C THR A 104 2.40 -12.42 6.08
N ALA A 105 2.61 -11.22 6.60
CA ALA A 105 3.88 -10.81 7.18
C ALA A 105 4.28 -11.70 8.37
N VAL A 106 3.34 -12.01 9.26
CA VAL A 106 3.58 -12.90 10.40
C VAL A 106 3.88 -14.32 9.92
N LYS A 107 3.01 -14.89 9.07
CA LYS A 107 3.16 -16.30 8.65
C LYS A 107 4.38 -16.56 7.77
N LYS A 108 4.78 -15.59 6.92
CA LYS A 108 5.90 -15.77 5.97
C LYS A 108 7.24 -15.22 6.46
N ALA A 109 7.24 -14.26 7.42
CA ALA A 109 8.46 -13.57 7.79
C ALA A 109 8.70 -13.43 9.30
N GLN A 110 7.72 -13.66 10.16
CA GLN A 110 7.84 -13.55 11.62
C GLN A 110 8.59 -12.26 12.03
N PRO A 111 7.97 -11.07 11.88
CA PRO A 111 8.58 -9.83 12.34
C PRO A 111 8.95 -9.93 13.81
N TRP A 112 10.08 -9.35 14.22
CA TRP A 112 10.49 -9.45 15.62
C TRP A 112 9.51 -8.78 16.56
N THR A 113 8.84 -7.73 16.07
CA THR A 113 7.84 -7.00 16.85
C THR A 113 6.63 -6.60 16.00
N VAL A 114 5.53 -6.35 16.69
CA VAL A 114 4.32 -5.72 16.15
C VAL A 114 4.00 -4.50 17.00
N MET A 115 3.71 -3.37 16.37
CA MET A 115 3.24 -2.18 17.08
C MET A 115 1.72 -2.09 16.99
N CYS A 116 1.02 -2.13 18.15
CA CYS A 116 -0.41 -1.91 18.17
C CYS A 116 -0.75 -0.44 17.92
N SER A 117 -1.90 -0.18 17.31
CA SER A 117 -2.33 1.17 16.95
C SER A 117 -2.88 1.99 18.12
N TYR A 118 -3.08 3.29 17.90
CA TYR A 118 -3.65 4.22 18.87
C TYR A 118 -5.14 4.03 19.12
N ASN A 119 -5.89 3.76 18.06
CA ASN A 119 -7.34 3.80 18.02
C ASN A 119 -7.99 2.66 18.80
N ARG A 120 -9.28 2.80 19.01
CA ARG A 120 -10.12 1.68 19.41
C ARG A 120 -10.55 0.90 18.16
N LEU A 121 -10.68 -0.39 18.30
CA LEU A 121 -11.29 -1.28 17.32
C LEU A 121 -12.57 -1.84 17.95
N ASN A 122 -13.72 -1.52 17.36
CA ASN A 122 -15.03 -1.94 17.87
C ASN A 122 -15.19 -1.65 19.38
N GLY A 123 -14.85 -0.41 19.78
CA GLY A 123 -14.98 0.08 21.14
C GLY A 123 -13.80 -0.17 22.08
N THR A 124 -12.90 -1.12 21.78
CA THR A 124 -11.78 -1.50 22.65
C THR A 124 -10.45 -0.95 22.11
N TYR A 125 -9.64 -0.29 22.95
CA TYR A 125 -8.32 0.16 22.54
C TYR A 125 -7.46 -0.99 22.02
N ALA A 126 -6.76 -0.81 20.88
CA ALA A 126 -5.93 -1.85 20.30
C ALA A 126 -4.90 -2.40 21.30
N SER A 127 -4.34 -1.55 22.16
CA SER A 127 -3.40 -1.95 23.22
C SER A 127 -4.01 -2.81 24.34
N GLU A 128 -5.35 -2.88 24.45
CA GLU A 128 -6.09 -3.65 25.47
C GLU A 128 -6.98 -4.74 24.84
N HIS A 129 -6.84 -5.00 23.53
CA HIS A 129 -7.75 -5.81 22.75
C HIS A 129 -7.30 -7.28 22.71
N LYS A 130 -7.75 -8.10 23.65
CA LYS A 130 -7.36 -9.50 23.78
C LYS A 130 -7.61 -10.32 22.49
N TRP A 131 -8.80 -10.20 21.89
CA TRP A 131 -9.12 -10.88 20.65
C TRP A 131 -8.12 -10.52 19.54
N LEU A 132 -7.75 -9.24 19.39
CA LEU A 132 -6.79 -8.77 18.40
C LEU A 132 -5.38 -9.30 18.67
N LEU A 133 -4.85 -9.07 19.89
CA LEU A 133 -3.45 -9.29 20.22
C LEU A 133 -3.11 -10.73 20.61
N THR A 134 -4.08 -11.47 21.15
CA THR A 134 -3.88 -12.85 21.57
C THR A 134 -4.56 -13.84 20.62
N ASP A 135 -5.88 -13.70 20.43
CA ASP A 135 -6.62 -14.75 19.73
C ASP A 135 -6.28 -14.71 18.22
N VAL A 136 -6.28 -13.53 17.57
CA VAL A 136 -5.94 -13.40 16.16
C VAL A 136 -4.42 -13.46 15.93
N LEU A 137 -3.68 -12.52 16.53
CA LEU A 137 -2.25 -12.36 16.21
C LEU A 137 -1.42 -13.59 16.63
N ARG A 138 -1.65 -14.12 17.84
CA ARG A 138 -0.84 -15.25 18.36
C ARG A 138 -1.45 -16.61 18.09
N ASN A 139 -2.73 -16.80 18.41
CA ASN A 139 -3.34 -18.14 18.29
C ASN A 139 -3.64 -18.51 16.84
N ASP A 140 -4.23 -17.59 16.03
CA ASP A 140 -4.58 -17.88 14.64
C ASP A 140 -3.36 -17.80 13.71
N TRP A 141 -2.45 -16.84 13.92
CA TRP A 141 -1.34 -16.59 13.00
C TRP A 141 0.01 -17.13 13.49
N GLY A 142 0.16 -17.45 14.78
CA GLY A 142 1.38 -18.00 15.34
C GLY A 142 2.49 -16.96 15.53
N PHE A 143 2.18 -15.71 15.87
CA PHE A 143 3.18 -14.68 16.12
C PHE A 143 4.03 -15.01 17.37
N GLU A 144 5.35 -15.06 17.19
CA GLU A 144 6.31 -15.43 18.24
C GLU A 144 7.01 -14.24 18.90
N GLY A 145 7.03 -13.08 18.25
CA GLY A 145 7.67 -11.87 18.77
C GLY A 145 6.92 -11.18 19.90
N TYR A 146 7.33 -9.95 20.25
CA TYR A 146 6.58 -9.17 21.24
C TYR A 146 5.77 -8.03 20.60
N VAL A 147 4.67 -7.65 21.28
CA VAL A 147 3.84 -6.51 20.89
C VAL A 147 4.25 -5.29 21.69
N MET A 148 4.57 -4.19 21.00
CA MET A 148 4.76 -2.87 21.62
C MET A 148 3.58 -1.96 21.38
N SER A 149 3.38 -0.97 22.25
CA SER A 149 2.41 0.10 22.01
C SER A 149 2.97 1.11 21.00
N ASP A 150 2.10 1.81 20.28
CA ASP A 150 2.45 3.09 19.70
C ASP A 150 2.72 4.14 20.80
N TRP A 151 3.31 5.29 20.46
CA TRP A 151 3.86 6.27 21.39
C TRP A 151 2.77 6.94 22.25
N GLY A 152 2.64 6.50 23.51
CA GLY A 152 1.60 6.97 24.43
C GLY A 152 0.22 6.34 24.19
N ALA A 153 0.11 5.22 23.48
CA ALA A 153 -1.15 4.54 23.19
C ALA A 153 -1.73 3.76 24.38
N VAL A 154 -0.96 3.58 25.47
CA VAL A 154 -1.41 2.82 26.64
C VAL A 154 -2.40 3.60 27.49
N ARG A 155 -3.59 3.05 27.72
CA ARG A 155 -4.59 3.60 28.65
C ARG A 155 -4.61 2.85 29.97
N ASN A 156 -4.60 1.52 29.93
CA ASN A 156 -4.50 0.68 31.11
C ASN A 156 -3.43 -0.41 30.88
N ARG A 157 -2.27 -0.24 31.53
CA ARG A 157 -1.13 -1.13 31.34
C ARG A 157 -1.40 -2.57 31.76
N VAL A 158 -2.15 -2.77 32.86
CA VAL A 158 -2.51 -4.11 33.36
C VAL A 158 -3.41 -4.84 32.37
N LYS A 159 -4.44 -4.18 31.85
CA LYS A 159 -5.30 -4.74 30.80
C LYS A 159 -4.49 -5.05 29.55
N GLY A 160 -3.52 -4.18 29.19
CA GLY A 160 -2.64 -4.40 28.05
C GLY A 160 -1.83 -5.69 28.17
N ILE A 161 -1.21 -5.95 29.33
CA ILE A 161 -0.49 -7.21 29.59
C ILE A 161 -1.43 -8.41 29.45
N ILE A 162 -2.61 -8.34 30.05
CA ILE A 162 -3.61 -9.42 29.97
C ILE A 162 -4.06 -9.65 28.53
N ALA A 163 -4.13 -8.60 27.72
CA ALA A 163 -4.49 -8.69 26.31
C ALA A 163 -3.38 -9.19 25.40
N GLY A 164 -2.11 -9.23 25.86
CA GLY A 164 -0.97 -9.68 25.07
C GLY A 164 -0.06 -8.57 24.55
N MET A 165 -0.19 -7.33 25.05
CA MET A 165 0.74 -6.24 24.78
C MET A 165 1.91 -6.28 25.77
N ASP A 166 3.10 -6.53 25.27
CA ASP A 166 4.27 -6.86 26.08
C ASP A 166 5.04 -5.61 26.54
N LEU A 167 5.22 -4.59 25.67
CA LEU A 167 6.05 -3.42 25.91
C LEU A 167 5.28 -2.11 25.73
N GLU A 168 5.34 -1.23 26.75
CA GLU A 168 4.83 0.15 26.68
C GLU A 168 5.88 1.11 26.13
N MET A 169 5.52 1.94 25.18
CA MET A 169 6.38 2.99 24.61
C MET A 169 5.69 4.36 24.62
N PRO A 170 6.39 5.45 25.04
CA PRO A 170 7.54 5.41 25.93
C PRO A 170 7.13 4.96 27.34
N GLY A 171 8.11 4.59 28.15
CA GLY A 171 7.81 4.22 29.56
C GLY A 171 7.17 5.36 30.36
N SER A 172 6.31 5.02 31.32
CA SER A 172 5.49 5.94 32.12
C SER A 172 6.22 6.61 33.31
N GLY A 173 7.54 6.50 33.37
CA GLY A 173 8.32 6.99 34.53
C GLY A 173 8.00 6.26 35.85
N GLY A 174 7.68 4.97 35.74
CA GLY A 174 7.39 4.09 36.88
C GLY A 174 5.93 4.13 37.36
N ALA A 175 5.04 4.91 36.75
CA ALA A 175 3.63 4.96 37.17
C ALA A 175 2.94 3.61 36.86
N ASN A 176 3.09 3.11 35.66
CA ASN A 176 2.51 1.85 35.24
C ASN A 176 3.23 0.62 35.84
N ASP A 177 4.54 0.74 36.16
CA ASP A 177 5.26 -0.31 36.88
C ASP A 177 4.65 -0.56 38.26
N ARG A 178 4.33 0.52 39.00
CA ARG A 178 3.64 0.40 40.30
C ARG A 178 2.25 -0.23 40.15
N ALA A 179 1.51 0.11 39.11
CA ALA A 179 0.20 -0.47 38.85
C ALA A 179 0.30 -1.98 38.54
N ILE A 180 1.33 -2.41 37.80
CA ILE A 180 1.60 -3.84 37.54
C ILE A 180 1.92 -4.57 38.85
N ILE A 181 2.84 -4.03 39.66
CA ILE A 181 3.24 -4.65 40.94
C ILE A 181 2.01 -4.80 41.85
N GLN A 182 1.20 -3.75 41.96
CA GLN A 182 -0.02 -3.77 42.75
C GLN A 182 -1.00 -4.85 42.24
N ALA A 183 -1.22 -4.92 40.92
CA ALA A 183 -2.13 -5.89 40.29
C ALA A 183 -1.70 -7.33 40.53
N VAL A 184 -0.37 -7.61 40.53
CA VAL A 184 0.16 -8.94 40.88
C VAL A 184 -0.08 -9.25 42.36
N GLN A 185 0.19 -8.28 43.25
CA GLN A 185 0.00 -8.45 44.68
C GLN A 185 -1.48 -8.67 45.06
N GLU A 186 -2.40 -8.03 44.34
CA GLU A 186 -3.84 -8.17 44.49
C GLU A 186 -4.42 -9.43 43.77
N GLY A 187 -3.63 -10.10 42.96
CA GLY A 187 -4.03 -11.26 42.18
C GLY A 187 -4.91 -10.96 40.96
N SER A 188 -5.06 -9.67 40.58
CA SER A 188 -5.79 -9.25 39.38
C SER A 188 -4.97 -9.41 38.08
N LEU A 189 -3.65 -9.50 38.18
CA LEU A 189 -2.71 -9.92 37.15
C LEU A 189 -1.95 -11.16 37.64
N LYS A 190 -2.02 -12.24 36.88
CA LYS A 190 -1.22 -13.45 37.18
C LYS A 190 0.25 -13.20 36.84
N GLU A 191 1.14 -13.64 37.72
CA GLU A 191 2.59 -13.51 37.52
C GLU A 191 3.05 -14.22 36.26
N GLU A 192 2.48 -15.40 35.95
CA GLU A 192 2.80 -16.15 34.73
C GLU A 192 2.46 -15.36 33.44
N THR A 193 1.44 -14.49 33.48
CA THR A 193 1.10 -13.63 32.33
C THR A 193 2.12 -12.51 32.14
N LEU A 194 2.64 -11.97 33.25
CA LEU A 194 3.72 -10.98 33.20
C LEU A 194 5.04 -11.64 32.73
N ASP A 195 5.36 -12.84 33.23
CA ASP A 195 6.54 -13.60 32.83
C ASP A 195 6.57 -13.88 31.34
N LEU A 196 5.44 -14.26 30.74
CA LEU A 196 5.32 -14.43 29.29
C LEU A 196 5.65 -13.16 28.50
N ALA A 197 5.23 -11.98 28.98
CA ALA A 197 5.55 -10.71 28.31
C ALA A 197 7.06 -10.41 28.40
N VAL A 198 7.66 -10.66 29.57
CA VAL A 198 9.11 -10.50 29.79
C VAL A 198 9.90 -11.49 28.94
N GLU A 199 9.50 -12.76 28.89
CA GLU A 199 10.14 -13.79 28.09
C GLU A 199 10.20 -13.43 26.61
N ARG A 200 9.09 -12.94 26.03
CA ARG A 200 9.02 -12.51 24.63
C ARG A 200 10.00 -11.38 24.32
N ILE A 201 10.11 -10.39 25.20
CA ILE A 201 11.07 -9.29 25.05
C ILE A 201 12.50 -9.82 25.15
N LEU A 202 12.80 -10.66 26.15
CA LEU A 202 14.14 -11.22 26.35
C LEU A 202 14.56 -12.11 25.18
N ASN A 203 13.66 -12.91 24.62
CA ASN A 203 13.94 -13.74 23.45
C ASN A 203 14.45 -12.91 22.26
N ILE A 204 13.85 -11.74 21.99
CA ILE A 204 14.32 -10.83 20.94
C ILE A 204 15.67 -10.20 21.30
N VAL A 205 15.87 -9.80 22.56
CA VAL A 205 17.14 -9.23 23.03
C VAL A 205 18.27 -10.26 22.89
N TYR A 206 18.07 -11.50 23.31
CA TYR A 206 19.07 -12.58 23.18
C TYR A 206 19.32 -12.93 21.71
N ARG A 207 18.26 -13.05 20.89
CA ARG A 207 18.38 -13.30 19.45
C ARG A 207 19.27 -12.26 18.77
N TYR A 208 19.11 -10.97 19.09
CA TYR A 208 19.96 -9.91 18.58
C TYR A 208 21.40 -10.05 19.08
N ALA A 209 21.59 -10.27 20.39
CA ALA A 209 22.91 -10.31 21.01
C ALA A 209 23.76 -11.47 20.50
N GLU A 210 23.16 -12.66 20.32
CA GLU A 210 23.84 -13.86 19.83
C GLU A 210 24.27 -13.76 18.36
N ASN A 211 23.54 -12.97 17.56
CA ASN A 211 23.76 -12.84 16.12
C ASN A 211 24.35 -11.47 15.74
N ARG A 212 24.86 -10.69 16.69
CA ARG A 212 25.39 -9.36 16.45
C ARG A 212 26.47 -9.38 15.38
N ARG A 213 26.31 -8.51 14.37
CA ARG A 213 27.28 -8.30 13.29
C ARG A 213 27.91 -6.92 13.42
N ASN A 214 29.16 -6.79 13.02
CA ASN A 214 29.85 -5.52 12.86
C ASN A 214 30.11 -5.35 11.37
N GLU A 215 29.15 -4.84 10.64
CA GLU A 215 29.29 -4.55 9.21
C GLU A 215 29.43 -3.04 9.01
N GLU A 216 30.32 -2.65 8.11
CA GLU A 216 30.44 -1.27 7.66
C GLU A 216 29.40 -1.03 6.55
N PHE A 217 28.66 0.08 6.64
CA PHE A 217 27.78 0.52 5.57
C PHE A 217 28.44 1.64 4.75
N SER A 218 28.08 1.76 3.48
CA SER A 218 28.56 2.81 2.58
C SER A 218 27.40 3.65 2.11
N ARG A 219 27.36 4.92 2.51
CA ARG A 219 26.32 5.86 2.09
C ARG A 219 26.25 6.00 0.57
N GLU A 220 27.38 5.97 -0.12
CA GLU A 220 27.42 6.08 -1.57
C GLU A 220 26.79 4.87 -2.26
N LYS A 221 27.07 3.65 -1.76
CA LYS A 221 26.44 2.42 -2.27
C LYS A 221 24.95 2.38 -1.97
N ASP A 222 24.58 2.80 -0.77
CA ASP A 222 23.18 2.84 -0.34
C ASP A 222 22.41 3.90 -1.13
N HIS A 223 23.00 5.07 -1.41
CA HIS A 223 22.43 6.07 -2.30
C HIS A 223 22.22 5.55 -3.74
N GLN A 224 23.22 4.86 -4.29
CA GLN A 224 23.09 4.21 -5.60
C GLN A 224 21.95 3.18 -5.60
N LYS A 225 21.83 2.41 -4.51
CA LYS A 225 20.74 1.45 -4.36
C LYS A 225 19.38 2.13 -4.21
N ALA A 226 19.30 3.25 -3.49
CA ALA A 226 18.09 4.07 -3.40
C ALA A 226 17.67 4.60 -4.79
N ALA A 227 18.62 5.05 -5.62
CA ALA A 227 18.35 5.47 -7.00
C ALA A 227 17.84 4.32 -7.88
N GLU A 228 18.46 3.12 -7.76
CA GLU A 228 18.01 1.92 -8.47
C GLU A 228 16.57 1.54 -8.11
N ILE A 229 16.23 1.56 -6.81
CA ILE A 229 14.88 1.27 -6.32
C ILE A 229 13.91 2.36 -6.79
N ALA A 230 14.28 3.64 -6.69
CA ALA A 230 13.43 4.75 -7.12
C ALA A 230 13.04 4.64 -8.61
N ARG A 231 13.97 4.27 -9.50
CA ARG A 231 13.67 4.03 -10.94
C ARG A 231 12.62 2.95 -11.14
N GLN A 232 12.59 1.92 -10.30
CA GLN A 232 11.61 0.84 -10.39
C GLN A 232 10.24 1.21 -9.80
N CYS A 233 10.18 2.26 -8.98
CA CYS A 233 8.96 2.74 -8.34
C CYS A 233 8.19 3.76 -9.19
N ILE A 234 8.87 4.48 -10.09
CA ILE A 234 8.26 5.53 -10.91
C ILE A 234 7.25 4.92 -11.89
N VAL A 235 6.05 5.49 -11.93
CA VAL A 235 4.97 5.05 -12.80
C VAL A 235 4.76 6.06 -13.93
N LEU A 236 4.85 5.60 -15.16
CA LEU A 236 4.46 6.41 -16.33
C LEU A 236 2.94 6.27 -16.53
N LEU A 237 2.20 7.33 -16.22
CA LEU A 237 0.74 7.35 -16.30
C LEU A 237 0.19 7.77 -17.66
N LYS A 238 0.91 8.66 -18.36
CA LYS A 238 0.50 9.17 -19.67
C LYS A 238 1.71 9.44 -20.54
N ASN A 239 1.64 9.08 -21.85
CA ASN A 239 2.70 9.34 -22.82
C ASN A 239 2.10 9.49 -24.23
N GLU A 240 1.32 10.55 -24.43
CA GLU A 240 0.69 10.84 -25.73
C GLU A 240 1.73 11.29 -26.78
N ALA A 241 1.52 10.88 -28.00
CA ALA A 241 2.40 11.17 -29.12
C ALA A 241 3.88 10.83 -28.86
N GLN A 242 4.14 9.89 -27.95
CA GLN A 242 5.51 9.49 -27.54
C GLN A 242 6.33 10.73 -27.11
N VAL A 243 5.70 11.65 -26.33
CA VAL A 243 6.35 12.87 -25.84
C VAL A 243 7.59 12.56 -24.99
N LEU A 244 7.61 11.42 -24.34
CA LEU A 244 8.74 10.83 -23.61
C LEU A 244 9.25 9.58 -24.36
N PRO A 245 10.55 9.27 -24.30
CA PRO A 245 11.60 10.04 -23.61
C PRO A 245 11.95 11.35 -24.32
N LEU A 246 12.48 12.31 -23.53
CA LEU A 246 12.98 13.60 -24.04
C LEU A 246 14.27 13.41 -24.83
N SER A 247 14.50 14.29 -25.81
CA SER A 247 15.77 14.38 -26.53
C SER A 247 16.69 15.44 -25.89
N ALA A 248 17.98 15.14 -25.79
CA ALA A 248 18.97 16.10 -25.31
C ALA A 248 19.11 17.35 -26.20
N ASN A 249 18.64 17.29 -27.45
CA ASN A 249 18.68 18.41 -28.41
C ASN A 249 17.49 19.36 -28.27
N GLU A 250 16.45 18.97 -27.54
CA GLU A 250 15.26 19.79 -27.31
C GLU A 250 15.52 20.83 -26.21
N LYS A 251 14.92 22.01 -26.37
CA LYS A 251 14.91 23.03 -25.32
C LYS A 251 13.76 22.75 -24.36
N ILE A 252 14.09 22.44 -23.12
CA ILE A 252 13.12 22.08 -22.10
C ILE A 252 12.95 23.19 -21.08
N ALA A 253 11.72 23.62 -20.84
CA ALA A 253 11.37 24.42 -19.66
C ALA A 253 11.20 23.46 -18.47
N LEU A 254 12.05 23.59 -17.47
CA LEU A 254 11.95 22.88 -16.19
C LEU A 254 11.23 23.81 -15.21
N ILE A 255 9.98 23.52 -14.88
CA ILE A 255 9.10 24.37 -14.09
C ILE A 255 8.74 23.70 -12.76
N GLY A 256 8.62 24.49 -11.71
CA GLY A 256 8.10 24.05 -10.41
C GLY A 256 9.13 24.06 -9.28
N GLY A 257 8.70 24.48 -8.10
CA GLY A 257 9.56 24.51 -6.91
C GLY A 257 10.11 23.15 -6.50
N PHE A 258 9.40 22.05 -6.80
CA PHE A 258 9.87 20.69 -6.51
C PHE A 258 11.02 20.23 -7.42
N ALA A 259 11.28 20.90 -8.54
CA ALA A 259 12.49 20.65 -9.33
C ALA A 259 13.77 21.14 -8.62
N GLU A 260 13.66 22.16 -7.76
CA GLU A 260 14.74 22.72 -6.96
C GLU A 260 14.79 22.09 -5.55
N LYS A 261 13.62 21.89 -4.93
CA LYS A 261 13.47 21.29 -3.60
C LYS A 261 12.53 20.08 -3.70
N PRO A 262 13.06 18.90 -4.06
CA PRO A 262 12.20 17.73 -4.27
C PRO A 262 11.52 17.32 -2.95
N ARG A 263 10.24 16.94 -3.03
CA ARG A 263 9.58 16.24 -1.97
C ARG A 263 9.84 14.74 -2.14
N TYR A 264 10.67 14.17 -1.30
CA TYR A 264 11.21 12.81 -1.45
C TYR A 264 10.81 11.87 -0.33
N GLN A 265 10.27 12.40 0.78
CA GLN A 265 9.80 11.64 1.94
C GLN A 265 8.58 12.32 2.58
N GLY A 266 7.86 11.58 3.44
CA GLY A 266 6.75 12.12 4.21
C GLY A 266 7.18 12.84 5.49
N GLY A 267 6.26 13.63 6.03
CA GLY A 267 6.47 14.36 7.29
C GLY A 267 6.09 13.53 8.53
N GLY A 268 6.61 13.92 9.69
CA GLY A 268 6.32 13.29 10.98
C GLY A 268 7.41 12.33 11.45
N SER A 269 7.03 11.28 12.18
CA SER A 269 7.96 10.33 12.81
C SER A 269 8.76 9.48 11.82
N SER A 270 8.32 9.40 10.57
CA SER A 270 9.03 8.69 9.48
C SER A 270 10.16 9.51 8.86
N HIS A 271 10.33 10.78 9.25
CA HIS A 271 11.32 11.67 8.66
C HIS A 271 12.76 11.17 8.90
N ILE A 272 13.53 11.06 7.81
CA ILE A 272 14.94 10.67 7.80
C ILE A 272 15.80 11.92 7.56
N ASN A 273 16.90 12.05 8.31
CA ASN A 273 17.93 13.06 8.04
C ASN A 273 18.83 12.54 6.91
N SER A 274 18.49 12.90 5.69
CA SER A 274 19.12 12.36 4.49
C SER A 274 20.54 12.86 4.31
N HIS A 275 21.42 11.98 3.82
CA HIS A 275 22.83 12.29 3.57
C HIS A 275 23.02 13.19 2.35
N ALA A 276 22.31 12.90 1.26
CA ALA A 276 22.39 13.65 0.02
C ALA A 276 21.04 13.68 -0.68
N VAL A 277 20.58 14.87 -1.07
CA VAL A 277 19.31 15.05 -1.79
C VAL A 277 19.59 15.89 -3.02
N PRO A 278 20.09 15.30 -4.12
CA PRO A 278 20.24 16.02 -5.38
C PRO A 278 18.86 16.47 -5.90
N CYS A 279 18.83 17.57 -6.65
CA CYS A 279 17.59 18.06 -7.26
C CYS A 279 17.72 18.14 -8.78
N ALA A 280 16.59 18.16 -9.48
CA ALA A 280 16.56 18.19 -10.95
C ALA A 280 17.30 19.41 -11.54
N VAL A 281 17.22 20.55 -10.86
CA VAL A 281 17.93 21.79 -11.26
C VAL A 281 19.45 21.62 -11.21
N GLN A 282 20.00 20.91 -10.22
CA GLN A 282 21.43 20.62 -10.13
C GLN A 282 21.89 19.62 -11.20
N LEU A 283 21.02 18.70 -11.58
CA LEU A 283 21.33 17.61 -12.51
C LEU A 283 21.14 18.01 -13.99
N LYS A 284 20.38 19.08 -14.28
CA LYS A 284 19.90 19.43 -15.62
C LYS A 284 20.96 19.42 -16.72
N ASP A 285 22.16 19.96 -16.44
CA ASP A 285 23.25 20.09 -17.42
C ASP A 285 23.86 18.73 -17.83
N GLN A 286 23.57 17.66 -17.09
CA GLN A 286 24.00 16.29 -17.42
C GLN A 286 23.07 15.58 -18.41
N TYR A 287 21.88 16.15 -18.66
CA TYR A 287 20.82 15.52 -19.46
C TYR A 287 20.50 16.26 -20.76
N GLY A 288 20.54 17.60 -20.77
CA GLY A 288 20.23 18.36 -21.98
C GLY A 288 20.10 19.87 -21.78
N ASN A 289 19.48 20.51 -22.75
CA ASN A 289 19.31 21.96 -22.77
C ASN A 289 18.04 22.35 -21.98
N MET A 290 18.21 22.68 -20.69
CA MET A 290 17.10 23.03 -19.81
C MET A 290 17.25 24.43 -19.22
N THR A 291 16.14 25.18 -19.23
CA THR A 291 16.00 26.43 -18.51
C THR A 291 15.00 26.26 -17.36
N TYR A 292 15.39 26.64 -16.16
CA TYR A 292 14.55 26.53 -14.96
C TYR A 292 13.81 27.81 -14.64
N ALA A 293 12.55 27.68 -14.21
CA ALA A 293 11.79 28.73 -13.52
C ALA A 293 10.96 28.11 -12.40
N LYS A 294 10.92 28.76 -11.25
CA LYS A 294 10.29 28.23 -10.03
C LYS A 294 8.78 28.05 -10.14
N GLY A 295 8.08 28.99 -10.74
CA GLY A 295 6.63 28.95 -11.00
C GLY A 295 5.73 29.03 -9.75
N PHE A 296 6.07 28.33 -8.68
CA PHE A 296 5.36 28.32 -7.38
C PHE A 296 6.30 27.88 -6.25
N THR A 297 5.91 28.15 -4.99
CA THR A 297 6.62 27.71 -3.79
C THR A 297 6.22 26.27 -3.38
N THR A 298 7.03 25.63 -2.51
CA THR A 298 6.82 24.24 -2.08
C THR A 298 6.24 24.11 -0.68
N ASP A 299 5.88 25.21 -0.02
CA ASP A 299 5.50 25.30 1.39
C ASP A 299 4.01 25.57 1.62
N GLY A 300 3.22 25.69 0.54
CA GLY A 300 1.77 25.93 0.66
C GLY A 300 1.07 26.14 -0.69
N ASP A 301 0.01 26.94 -0.67
CA ASP A 301 -0.82 27.29 -1.84
C ASP A 301 -0.82 28.82 -2.10
N GLN A 302 0.30 29.49 -1.85
CA GLN A 302 0.42 30.92 -2.10
C GLN A 302 0.64 31.18 -3.59
N TYR A 303 -0.19 32.04 -4.15
CA TYR A 303 -0.03 32.55 -5.52
C TYR A 303 0.98 33.70 -5.54
N GLU A 304 1.98 33.59 -6.40
CA GLU A 304 2.98 34.63 -6.66
C GLU A 304 3.05 34.96 -8.15
N GLU A 305 2.49 36.11 -8.53
CA GLU A 305 2.41 36.57 -9.94
C GLU A 305 3.78 36.64 -10.64
N ALA A 306 4.81 37.02 -9.91
CA ALA A 306 6.17 37.15 -10.46
C ALA A 306 6.73 35.78 -10.86
N LEU A 307 6.53 34.73 -10.03
CA LEU A 307 6.96 33.36 -10.31
C LEU A 307 6.18 32.76 -11.49
N GLU A 308 4.88 32.99 -11.54
CA GLU A 308 4.05 32.52 -12.66
C GLU A 308 4.47 33.17 -13.97
N LYS A 309 4.69 34.48 -13.99
CA LYS A 309 5.12 35.21 -15.17
C LYS A 309 6.45 34.72 -15.71
N GLU A 310 7.45 34.52 -14.83
CA GLU A 310 8.75 33.98 -15.20
C GLU A 310 8.59 32.57 -15.81
N ALA A 311 7.78 31.71 -15.19
CA ALA A 311 7.53 30.35 -15.69
C ALA A 311 6.91 30.37 -17.09
N LEU A 312 5.93 31.24 -17.35
CA LEU A 312 5.30 31.38 -18.67
C LEU A 312 6.28 31.93 -19.72
N GLU A 313 7.18 32.85 -19.35
CA GLU A 313 8.22 33.39 -20.24
C GLU A 313 9.23 32.32 -20.63
N VAL A 314 9.73 31.53 -19.66
CA VAL A 314 10.67 30.43 -19.91
C VAL A 314 10.00 29.31 -20.74
N ALA A 315 8.77 28.96 -20.42
CA ALA A 315 7.99 27.97 -21.17
C ALA A 315 7.75 28.41 -22.62
N GLY A 316 7.47 29.72 -22.84
CA GLY A 316 7.28 30.30 -24.17
C GLY A 316 8.49 30.16 -25.10
N GLN A 317 9.70 30.05 -24.57
CA GLN A 317 10.96 29.95 -25.33
C GLN A 317 11.44 28.50 -25.52
N SER A 318 10.74 27.49 -24.98
CA SER A 318 11.12 26.08 -24.97
C SER A 318 10.35 25.28 -26.01
N ASP A 319 10.83 24.08 -26.35
CA ASP A 319 10.14 23.14 -27.24
C ASP A 319 9.11 22.30 -26.48
N LYS A 320 9.46 21.88 -25.26
CA LYS A 320 8.60 21.13 -24.33
C LYS A 320 8.70 21.69 -22.92
N ILE A 321 7.68 21.43 -22.10
CA ILE A 321 7.57 21.92 -20.73
C ILE A 321 7.46 20.72 -19.79
N VAL A 322 8.31 20.66 -18.76
CA VAL A 322 8.27 19.67 -17.70
C VAL A 322 7.96 20.38 -16.38
N VAL A 323 6.83 20.04 -15.77
CA VAL A 323 6.38 20.66 -14.51
C VAL A 323 6.55 19.66 -13.38
N PHE A 324 7.34 20.01 -12.37
CA PHE A 324 7.49 19.25 -11.13
C PHE A 324 6.47 19.75 -10.11
N ALA A 325 5.35 19.05 -10.00
CA ALA A 325 4.23 19.36 -9.12
C ALA A 325 4.11 18.33 -7.99
N GLY A 326 3.28 18.59 -6.98
CA GLY A 326 3.06 17.64 -5.90
C GLY A 326 2.43 18.28 -4.66
N LEU A 327 2.34 17.50 -3.58
CA LEU A 327 1.78 17.95 -2.31
C LEU A 327 2.88 18.51 -1.40
N PRO A 328 2.77 19.76 -0.91
CA PRO A 328 3.59 20.24 0.21
C PRO A 328 3.35 19.45 1.50
N ASP A 329 4.31 19.45 2.42
CA ASP A 329 4.19 18.78 3.73
C ASP A 329 2.95 19.25 4.52
N VAL A 330 2.54 20.49 4.36
CA VAL A 330 1.34 21.05 5.02
C VAL A 330 0.01 20.46 4.49
N PHE A 331 0.04 19.75 3.37
CA PHE A 331 -1.12 19.03 2.81
C PHE A 331 -1.17 17.56 3.21
N GLU A 332 -0.03 16.95 3.52
CA GLU A 332 0.09 15.52 3.76
C GLU A 332 1.24 15.22 4.72
N SER A 333 0.94 14.82 5.96
CA SER A 333 1.90 14.50 7.00
C SER A 333 1.26 13.68 8.12
N GLU A 334 2.06 13.09 8.98
CA GLU A 334 1.58 12.61 10.28
C GLU A 334 0.97 13.75 11.09
N SER A 335 -0.05 13.45 11.90
CA SER A 335 -0.81 14.29 12.82
C SER A 335 -2.03 15.00 12.25
N TYR A 336 -2.25 14.99 10.97
CA TYR A 336 -3.48 15.52 10.35
C TYR A 336 -3.81 14.79 9.05
N ASP A 337 -5.09 14.78 8.71
CA ASP A 337 -5.60 14.23 7.46
C ASP A 337 -5.77 15.32 6.41
N ARG A 338 -5.81 14.90 5.14
CA ARG A 338 -6.10 15.79 4.01
C ARG A 338 -7.57 16.19 4.03
N GLU A 339 -7.85 17.45 3.69
CA GLU A 339 -9.23 17.96 3.55
C GLU A 339 -9.81 17.69 2.14
N HIS A 340 -8.95 17.48 1.13
CA HIS A 340 -9.32 17.24 -0.26
C HIS A 340 -8.20 16.54 -1.03
N MET A 341 -8.51 15.99 -2.20
CA MET A 341 -7.53 15.31 -3.06
C MET A 341 -6.83 16.25 -4.05
N ARG A 342 -7.11 17.55 -4.04
CA ARG A 342 -6.54 18.51 -5.01
C ARG A 342 -5.08 18.80 -4.70
N LEU A 343 -4.30 19.05 -5.77
CA LEU A 343 -3.04 19.79 -5.66
C LEU A 343 -3.31 21.23 -5.21
N PRO A 344 -2.31 21.96 -4.69
CA PRO A 344 -2.41 23.39 -4.48
C PRO A 344 -2.95 24.11 -5.72
N ASN A 345 -3.86 25.08 -5.50
CA ASN A 345 -4.50 25.79 -6.62
C ASN A 345 -3.50 26.55 -7.50
N CYS A 346 -2.44 27.11 -6.90
CA CYS A 346 -1.37 27.77 -7.64
C CYS A 346 -0.70 26.84 -8.66
N GLN A 347 -0.53 25.56 -8.33
CA GLN A 347 0.04 24.55 -9.24
C GLN A 347 -0.95 24.20 -10.36
N ASN A 348 -2.22 23.91 -10.03
CA ASN A 348 -3.25 23.58 -11.01
C ASN A 348 -3.45 24.71 -12.01
N GLN A 349 -3.53 25.96 -11.54
CA GLN A 349 -3.68 27.15 -12.40
C GLN A 349 -2.48 27.35 -13.32
N LEU A 350 -1.26 27.17 -12.82
CA LEU A 350 -0.06 27.29 -13.65
C LEU A 350 -0.04 26.20 -14.73
N ILE A 351 -0.32 24.94 -14.40
CA ILE A 351 -0.38 23.84 -15.38
C ILE A 351 -1.40 24.17 -16.48
N GLU A 352 -2.61 24.61 -16.12
CA GLU A 352 -3.63 25.00 -17.09
C GLU A 352 -3.18 26.17 -18.00
N LYS A 353 -2.44 27.16 -17.49
CA LYS A 353 -1.90 28.24 -18.29
C LYS A 353 -0.81 27.77 -19.24
N LEU A 354 0.05 26.87 -18.76
CA LEU A 354 1.12 26.30 -19.58
C LEU A 354 0.57 25.47 -20.75
N THR A 355 -0.52 24.72 -20.57
CA THR A 355 -1.16 23.97 -21.67
C THR A 355 -1.70 24.87 -22.79
N LYS A 356 -2.07 26.11 -22.46
CA LYS A 356 -2.56 27.11 -23.44
C LYS A 356 -1.47 27.68 -24.33
N LEU A 357 -0.19 27.43 -24.04
CA LEU A 357 0.93 27.84 -24.90
C LEU A 357 1.07 27.03 -26.18
N GLY A 358 0.28 25.94 -26.34
CA GLY A 358 0.31 25.09 -27.52
C GLY A 358 1.58 24.23 -27.64
N LYS A 359 2.27 24.00 -26.52
CA LYS A 359 3.47 23.14 -26.43
C LYS A 359 3.17 21.90 -25.62
N PRO A 360 3.85 20.77 -25.87
CA PRO A 360 3.71 19.58 -25.05
C PRO A 360 4.10 19.84 -23.60
N VAL A 361 3.18 19.58 -22.68
CA VAL A 361 3.38 19.68 -21.23
C VAL A 361 3.47 18.27 -20.65
N ILE A 362 4.50 18.02 -19.84
CA ILE A 362 4.72 16.81 -19.06
C ILE A 362 4.66 17.21 -17.59
N VAL A 363 3.90 16.46 -16.77
CA VAL A 363 3.81 16.70 -15.33
C VAL A 363 4.47 15.55 -14.58
N VAL A 364 5.41 15.88 -13.70
CA VAL A 364 6.03 14.97 -12.74
C VAL A 364 5.41 15.23 -11.38
N LEU A 365 4.84 14.19 -10.78
CA LEU A 365 4.10 14.30 -9.52
C LEU A 365 4.92 13.77 -8.34
N HIS A 366 4.94 14.53 -7.24
CA HIS A 366 5.55 14.20 -5.97
C HIS A 366 4.50 14.25 -4.85
N ASN A 367 3.80 13.15 -4.62
CA ASN A 367 2.74 13.00 -3.62
C ASN A 367 2.78 11.61 -2.98
N GLY A 368 2.26 11.49 -1.78
CA GLY A 368 2.18 10.21 -1.06
C GLY A 368 0.84 9.49 -1.22
N SER A 369 -0.13 10.13 -1.86
CA SER A 369 -1.51 9.65 -2.03
C SER A 369 -2.13 10.21 -3.31
N PRO A 370 -3.22 9.63 -3.85
CA PRO A 370 -3.85 10.08 -5.08
C PRO A 370 -4.21 11.56 -5.08
N VAL A 371 -4.11 12.17 -6.26
CA VAL A 371 -4.48 13.58 -6.48
C VAL A 371 -5.44 13.73 -7.65
N GLU A 372 -6.32 14.73 -7.56
CA GLU A 372 -7.16 15.15 -8.68
C GLU A 372 -6.33 15.86 -9.73
N MET A 373 -6.61 15.58 -11.01
CA MET A 373 -5.86 16.10 -12.16
C MET A 373 -6.83 16.76 -13.16
N PRO A 374 -7.34 17.97 -12.88
CA PRO A 374 -8.32 18.63 -13.77
C PRO A 374 -7.75 18.92 -15.17
N TRP A 375 -6.45 18.94 -15.32
CA TRP A 375 -5.70 19.19 -16.54
C TRP A 375 -5.28 17.92 -17.29
N VAL A 376 -5.68 16.72 -16.84
CA VAL A 376 -5.22 15.41 -17.36
C VAL A 376 -5.37 15.26 -18.87
N ASP A 377 -6.46 15.78 -19.44
CA ASP A 377 -6.76 15.69 -20.87
C ASP A 377 -5.95 16.70 -21.74
N HIS A 378 -5.28 17.65 -21.11
CA HIS A 378 -4.56 18.74 -21.78
C HIS A 378 -3.04 18.63 -21.72
N VAL A 379 -2.50 17.63 -21.00
CA VAL A 379 -1.07 17.37 -20.92
C VAL A 379 -0.70 16.13 -21.73
N TYR A 380 0.52 16.05 -22.23
CA TYR A 380 1.01 14.97 -23.09
C TYR A 380 1.66 13.83 -22.30
N GLY A 381 2.24 14.14 -21.14
CA GLY A 381 2.91 13.16 -20.29
C GLY A 381 2.60 13.35 -18.82
N ILE A 382 2.50 12.26 -18.08
CA ILE A 382 2.36 12.27 -16.62
C ILE A 382 3.25 11.18 -16.05
N VAL A 383 4.11 11.56 -15.13
CA VAL A 383 5.04 10.68 -14.40
C VAL A 383 4.73 10.79 -12.91
N GLU A 384 4.33 9.70 -12.30
CA GLU A 384 4.12 9.64 -10.85
C GLU A 384 5.42 9.15 -10.19
N ALA A 385 6.11 10.06 -9.52
CA ALA A 385 7.36 9.77 -8.82
C ALA A 385 7.16 9.46 -7.34
N TYR A 386 5.97 9.69 -6.81
CA TYR A 386 5.67 9.54 -5.40
C TYR A 386 6.70 10.23 -4.49
N LEU A 387 6.94 9.69 -3.30
CA LEU A 387 8.01 10.08 -2.38
C LEU A 387 9.19 9.11 -2.56
N GLY A 388 9.94 9.30 -3.63
CA GLY A 388 10.91 8.34 -4.15
C GLY A 388 12.26 8.28 -3.43
N GLY A 389 12.37 8.79 -2.19
CA GLY A 389 13.61 8.79 -1.42
C GLY A 389 14.62 9.84 -1.90
N GLU A 390 15.79 9.89 -1.25
CA GLU A 390 16.78 10.96 -1.48
C GLU A 390 17.29 11.05 -2.92
N ALA A 391 17.25 9.95 -3.68
CA ALA A 391 17.73 9.86 -5.06
C ALA A 391 16.60 10.02 -6.11
N VAL A 392 15.41 10.51 -5.72
CA VAL A 392 14.25 10.60 -6.62
C VAL A 392 14.48 11.47 -7.84
N ALA A 393 15.25 12.55 -7.70
CA ALA A 393 15.52 13.46 -8.82
C ALA A 393 16.38 12.78 -9.91
N GLU A 394 17.37 11.98 -9.52
CA GLU A 394 18.19 11.19 -10.46
C GLU A 394 17.33 10.16 -11.18
N ALA A 395 16.48 9.45 -10.44
CA ALA A 395 15.58 8.45 -11.00
C ALA A 395 14.57 9.06 -12.00
N VAL A 396 13.97 10.20 -11.65
CA VAL A 396 13.05 10.94 -12.52
C VAL A 396 13.75 11.39 -13.80
N MET A 397 14.93 12.00 -13.67
CA MET A 397 15.70 12.47 -14.82
C MET A 397 16.11 11.32 -15.75
N ASP A 398 16.49 10.16 -15.19
CA ASP A 398 16.79 8.97 -15.99
C ASP A 398 15.56 8.45 -16.75
N ILE A 399 14.38 8.44 -16.13
CA ILE A 399 13.12 8.09 -16.79
C ILE A 399 12.79 9.12 -17.88
N LEU A 400 12.81 10.42 -17.58
CA LEU A 400 12.46 11.47 -18.55
C LEU A 400 13.32 11.40 -19.82
N TYR A 401 14.58 11.02 -19.71
CA TYR A 401 15.52 10.91 -20.83
C TYR A 401 15.75 9.49 -21.37
N GLY A 402 14.96 8.53 -20.92
CA GLY A 402 15.04 7.15 -21.41
C GLY A 402 16.33 6.40 -21.06
N ARG A 403 17.10 6.89 -20.05
CA ARG A 403 18.23 6.14 -19.49
C ARG A 403 17.76 4.96 -18.66
N ALA A 404 16.53 5.03 -18.15
CA ALA A 404 15.81 3.94 -17.54
C ALA A 404 14.41 3.82 -18.15
N ASN A 405 13.91 2.59 -18.27
CA ASN A 405 12.56 2.33 -18.74
C ASN A 405 11.60 2.29 -17.54
N PRO A 406 10.51 3.08 -17.54
CA PRO A 406 9.54 3.02 -16.45
C PRO A 406 8.87 1.64 -16.38
N CYS A 407 8.79 1.08 -15.19
CA CYS A 407 8.21 -0.23 -14.94
C CYS A 407 7.29 -0.28 -13.71
N GLY A 408 7.15 0.83 -13.01
CA GLY A 408 6.23 0.94 -11.88
C GLY A 408 4.77 0.73 -12.30
N ARG A 409 3.96 0.21 -11.38
CA ARG A 409 2.52 0.01 -11.53
C ARG A 409 1.81 0.62 -10.32
N LEU A 410 0.68 1.29 -10.54
CA LEU A 410 -0.08 1.89 -9.45
C LEU A 410 -0.51 0.83 -8.43
N ALA A 411 -0.09 1.01 -7.19
CA ALA A 411 -0.51 0.17 -6.07
C ALA A 411 -1.86 0.60 -5.47
N GLU A 412 -2.47 1.61 -6.05
CA GLU A 412 -3.77 2.16 -5.67
C GLU A 412 -4.47 2.76 -6.89
N THR A 413 -5.81 2.80 -6.83
CA THR A 413 -6.62 3.47 -7.84
C THR A 413 -6.57 4.98 -7.65
N PHE A 414 -6.42 5.73 -8.73
CA PHE A 414 -6.59 7.18 -8.75
C PHE A 414 -8.02 7.51 -9.18
N PRO A 415 -8.92 7.88 -8.26
CA PRO A 415 -10.27 8.31 -8.62
C PRO A 415 -10.25 9.69 -9.27
N ARG A 416 -11.36 10.08 -9.94
CA ARG A 416 -11.47 11.39 -10.59
C ARG A 416 -11.60 12.54 -9.59
N GLN A 417 -12.30 12.29 -8.50
CA GLN A 417 -12.60 13.26 -7.44
C GLN A 417 -12.78 12.56 -6.09
N LEU A 418 -12.70 13.32 -5.01
CA LEU A 418 -12.84 12.80 -3.66
C LEU A 418 -14.18 12.12 -3.40
N GLU A 419 -15.26 12.66 -3.96
CA GLU A 419 -16.63 12.16 -3.80
C GLU A 419 -16.82 10.74 -4.38
N ASP A 420 -15.93 10.31 -5.27
CA ASP A 420 -15.94 8.95 -5.81
C ASP A 420 -15.36 7.91 -4.84
N ASN A 421 -14.69 8.36 -3.76
CA ASN A 421 -14.04 7.45 -2.82
C ASN A 421 -15.07 6.72 -1.94
N PRO A 422 -14.98 5.40 -1.75
CA PRO A 422 -15.96 4.64 -0.96
C PRO A 422 -16.07 5.09 0.49
N SER A 423 -15.03 5.65 1.09
CA SER A 423 -15.05 6.14 2.47
C SER A 423 -15.57 7.57 2.62
N TYR A 424 -15.85 8.30 1.51
CA TYR A 424 -16.16 9.73 1.51
C TYR A 424 -17.26 10.14 2.50
N LEU A 425 -18.35 9.37 2.59
CA LEU A 425 -19.47 9.68 3.47
C LEU A 425 -19.23 9.33 4.95
N ASN A 426 -18.21 8.55 5.24
CA ASN A 426 -17.94 8.04 6.59
C ASN A 426 -16.66 8.60 7.21
N PHE A 427 -15.70 9.04 6.40
CA PHE A 427 -14.43 9.61 6.85
C PHE A 427 -14.57 11.10 7.21
N PRO A 428 -13.99 11.61 8.31
CA PRO A 428 -13.25 10.90 9.36
C PRO A 428 -14.14 10.43 10.53
N GLY A 429 -15.45 10.35 10.35
CA GLY A 429 -16.42 9.95 11.36
C GLY A 429 -16.91 11.10 12.24
N MET A 430 -17.70 10.76 13.25
CA MET A 430 -18.29 11.69 14.20
C MET A 430 -18.25 11.11 15.61
N GLN A 431 -18.19 11.97 16.64
CA GLN A 431 -18.30 11.58 18.06
C GLN A 431 -17.29 10.48 18.47
N LYS A 432 -16.06 10.57 17.94
CA LYS A 432 -14.99 9.58 18.16
C LYS A 432 -15.33 8.17 17.67
N GLN A 433 -16.12 8.08 16.63
CA GLN A 433 -16.45 6.83 15.96
C GLN A 433 -16.40 7.04 14.46
N VAL A 434 -15.79 6.10 13.74
CA VAL A 434 -15.76 6.02 12.28
C VAL A 434 -16.21 4.64 11.85
N ASN A 435 -17.21 4.58 10.97
CA ASN A 435 -17.71 3.33 10.41
C ASN A 435 -16.98 3.03 9.10
N TYR A 436 -16.39 1.86 8.98
CA TYR A 436 -15.79 1.37 7.74
C TYR A 436 -16.88 0.69 6.90
N ALA A 437 -17.88 1.52 6.52
CA ALA A 437 -19.13 1.05 5.90
C ALA A 437 -18.94 0.56 4.45
N GLU A 438 -17.80 0.84 3.83
CA GLU A 438 -17.40 0.30 2.53
C GLU A 438 -17.17 -1.21 2.57
N GLY A 439 -16.94 -1.77 3.75
CA GLY A 439 -16.72 -3.19 3.94
C GLY A 439 -15.51 -3.69 3.13
N ILE A 440 -15.69 -4.81 2.43
CA ILE A 440 -14.63 -5.38 1.57
C ILE A 440 -14.42 -4.62 0.25
N PHE A 441 -15.26 -3.62 -0.05
CA PHE A 441 -15.20 -2.85 -1.29
C PHE A 441 -14.30 -1.62 -1.13
N VAL A 442 -12.99 -1.86 -1.07
CA VAL A 442 -11.95 -0.84 -0.98
C VAL A 442 -11.18 -0.79 -2.31
N GLY A 443 -10.79 0.42 -2.74
CA GLY A 443 -10.00 0.61 -3.94
C GLY A 443 -10.65 0.05 -5.21
N TYR A 444 -9.89 -0.62 -6.08
CA TYR A 444 -10.41 -1.16 -7.34
C TYR A 444 -11.58 -2.13 -7.14
N ARG A 445 -11.68 -2.82 -5.99
CA ARG A 445 -12.83 -3.70 -5.68
C ARG A 445 -14.14 -2.93 -5.70
N TYR A 446 -14.14 -1.70 -5.19
CA TYR A 446 -15.28 -0.80 -5.22
C TYR A 446 -15.54 -0.22 -6.60
N TYR A 447 -14.52 0.40 -7.20
CA TYR A 447 -14.69 1.10 -8.48
C TYR A 447 -15.10 0.16 -9.61
N ASP A 448 -14.58 -1.07 -9.63
CA ASP A 448 -14.93 -2.08 -10.63
C ASP A 448 -16.34 -2.65 -10.40
N ALA A 449 -16.73 -2.92 -9.13
CA ALA A 449 -18.09 -3.36 -8.79
C ALA A 449 -19.14 -2.30 -9.14
N ARG A 450 -18.82 -1.02 -8.92
CA ARG A 450 -19.69 0.11 -9.28
C ARG A 450 -19.64 0.46 -10.77
N LYS A 451 -18.72 -0.11 -11.55
CA LYS A 451 -18.43 0.28 -12.93
C LYS A 451 -18.18 1.80 -13.04
N MET A 452 -17.55 2.36 -12.01
CA MET A 452 -17.27 3.77 -11.90
C MET A 452 -15.98 4.10 -12.65
N ASP A 453 -15.99 5.19 -13.38
CA ASP A 453 -14.82 5.67 -14.09
C ASP A 453 -13.73 6.19 -13.11
N VAL A 454 -12.47 6.01 -13.46
CA VAL A 454 -11.33 6.46 -12.65
C VAL A 454 -10.30 7.16 -13.54
N LEU A 455 -9.41 7.95 -12.97
CA LEU A 455 -8.28 8.52 -13.71
C LEU A 455 -7.33 7.41 -14.16
N PHE A 456 -6.88 6.59 -13.21
CA PHE A 456 -6.01 5.46 -13.48
C PHE A 456 -6.38 4.30 -12.56
N PRO A 457 -6.55 3.07 -13.10
CA PRO A 457 -6.93 1.92 -12.29
C PRO A 457 -5.72 1.34 -11.52
N PHE A 458 -6.01 0.55 -10.49
CA PHE A 458 -5.01 -0.26 -9.80
C PHE A 458 -4.22 -1.14 -10.78
N GLY A 459 -2.92 -1.23 -10.58
CA GLY A 459 -2.00 -2.01 -11.40
C GLY A 459 -1.58 -1.33 -12.70
N TYR A 460 -2.09 -0.14 -13.02
CA TYR A 460 -1.80 0.58 -14.25
C TYR A 460 -0.40 1.21 -14.24
N GLY A 461 0.23 1.22 -15.41
CA GLY A 461 1.48 1.90 -15.70
C GLY A 461 1.96 1.57 -17.11
N LEU A 462 2.56 2.55 -17.79
CA LEU A 462 3.09 2.44 -19.12
C LEU A 462 4.61 2.11 -19.11
N SER A 463 5.12 1.70 -20.25
CA SER A 463 6.54 1.44 -20.50
C SER A 463 6.95 2.08 -21.81
N TYR A 464 8.25 2.32 -22.02
CA TYR A 464 8.80 2.74 -23.32
C TYR A 464 8.97 1.55 -24.29
N THR A 465 8.66 0.33 -23.83
CA THR A 465 8.63 -0.87 -24.67
C THR A 465 7.25 -1.52 -24.59
N GLU A 466 6.99 -2.50 -25.44
CA GLU A 466 5.72 -3.21 -25.51
C GLU A 466 5.90 -4.68 -25.16
N PHE A 467 4.89 -5.25 -24.51
CA PHE A 467 4.87 -6.66 -24.14
C PHE A 467 3.62 -7.35 -24.69
N SER A 468 3.80 -8.53 -25.26
CA SER A 468 2.71 -9.44 -25.64
C SER A 468 2.65 -10.64 -24.71
N TYR A 469 1.45 -11.15 -24.53
CA TYR A 469 1.16 -12.31 -23.69
C TYR A 469 0.61 -13.43 -24.56
N SER A 470 0.99 -14.68 -24.30
CA SER A 470 0.54 -15.83 -25.06
C SER A 470 0.59 -17.10 -24.22
N ASN A 471 0.03 -18.19 -24.75
CA ASN A 471 0.14 -19.54 -24.20
C ASN A 471 -0.31 -19.66 -22.73
N LEU A 472 -1.42 -18.98 -22.35
CA LEU A 472 -1.99 -19.15 -21.01
C LEU A 472 -2.46 -20.60 -20.81
N THR A 473 -1.91 -21.25 -19.79
CA THR A 473 -2.23 -22.65 -19.43
C THR A 473 -2.42 -22.78 -17.92
N ILE A 474 -3.24 -23.74 -17.53
CA ILE A 474 -3.39 -24.22 -16.15
C ILE A 474 -3.05 -25.72 -16.09
N ASP A 475 -2.41 -26.15 -15.04
CA ASP A 475 -1.99 -27.56 -14.89
C ASP A 475 -3.16 -28.51 -14.60
N LYS A 476 -4.29 -27.97 -14.09
CA LYS A 476 -5.50 -28.73 -13.73
C LYS A 476 -6.75 -27.93 -14.09
N SER A 477 -7.71 -28.53 -14.79
CA SER A 477 -9.03 -27.92 -15.04
C SER A 477 -10.00 -28.07 -13.87
N ARG A 478 -9.68 -28.97 -12.91
CA ARG A 478 -10.42 -29.20 -11.65
C ARG A 478 -9.43 -29.30 -10.50
N ILE A 479 -9.77 -28.68 -9.38
CA ILE A 479 -8.95 -28.67 -8.16
C ILE A 479 -9.80 -28.95 -6.93
N ALA A 480 -9.23 -29.67 -5.96
CA ALA A 480 -9.78 -29.81 -4.63
C ALA A 480 -9.18 -28.75 -3.67
N ALA A 481 -9.78 -28.57 -2.49
CA ALA A 481 -9.36 -27.55 -1.51
C ALA A 481 -7.88 -27.64 -1.07
N LYS A 482 -7.26 -28.81 -1.15
CA LYS A 482 -5.84 -29.05 -0.78
C LYS A 482 -4.86 -28.83 -1.95
N ASP A 483 -5.37 -28.64 -3.16
CA ASP A 483 -4.54 -28.50 -4.34
C ASP A 483 -3.99 -27.08 -4.48
N THR A 484 -2.83 -26.99 -5.12
CA THR A 484 -2.33 -25.74 -5.71
C THR A 484 -2.55 -25.81 -7.21
N LEU A 485 -3.13 -24.76 -7.77
CA LEU A 485 -3.27 -24.57 -9.21
C LEU A 485 -2.06 -23.80 -9.74
N MET A 486 -1.36 -24.38 -10.72
CA MET A 486 -0.27 -23.67 -11.41
C MET A 486 -0.78 -23.02 -12.69
N VAL A 487 -0.62 -21.72 -12.78
CA VAL A 487 -0.96 -20.90 -13.96
C VAL A 487 0.33 -20.47 -14.64
N SER A 488 0.47 -20.74 -15.95
CA SER A 488 1.67 -20.40 -16.70
C SER A 488 1.32 -19.71 -17.99
N LEU A 489 2.14 -18.74 -18.39
CA LEU A 489 2.01 -18.01 -19.66
C LEU A 489 3.37 -17.53 -20.15
N ASP A 490 3.44 -17.21 -21.43
CA ASP A 490 4.63 -16.60 -22.02
C ASP A 490 4.46 -15.10 -22.15
N VAL A 491 5.52 -14.36 -21.81
CA VAL A 491 5.62 -12.90 -21.98
C VAL A 491 6.78 -12.62 -22.94
N THR A 492 6.50 -11.83 -23.97
CA THR A 492 7.49 -11.45 -24.99
C THR A 492 7.62 -9.93 -25.02
N ASN A 493 8.84 -9.41 -24.98
CA ASN A 493 9.10 -8.01 -25.27
C ASN A 493 9.09 -7.79 -26.79
N THR A 494 8.07 -7.12 -27.30
CA THR A 494 7.86 -6.85 -28.73
C THR A 494 8.42 -5.50 -29.18
N GLY A 495 8.86 -4.68 -28.24
CA GLY A 495 9.44 -3.36 -28.53
C GLY A 495 10.96 -3.38 -28.71
N SER A 496 11.56 -2.20 -28.66
CA SER A 496 12.98 -1.98 -28.99
C SER A 496 13.90 -1.74 -27.81
N MET A 497 13.35 -1.66 -26.57
CA MET A 497 14.09 -1.37 -25.35
C MET A 497 13.92 -2.52 -24.35
N GLU A 498 14.96 -2.83 -23.58
CA GLU A 498 14.83 -3.74 -22.43
C GLU A 498 13.82 -3.17 -21.43
N GLY A 499 12.94 -4.03 -20.91
CA GLY A 499 11.93 -3.60 -19.95
C GLY A 499 11.57 -4.70 -18.96
N LYS A 500 11.06 -4.26 -17.80
CA LYS A 500 10.49 -5.10 -16.74
C LYS A 500 8.97 -5.04 -16.86
N GLU A 501 8.32 -6.18 -17.03
CA GLU A 501 6.87 -6.30 -17.04
C GLU A 501 6.37 -6.92 -15.74
N ILE A 502 5.21 -6.45 -15.27
CA ILE A 502 4.51 -6.97 -14.09
C ILE A 502 3.25 -7.69 -14.54
N VAL A 503 3.31 -9.01 -14.54
CA VAL A 503 2.16 -9.88 -14.84
C VAL A 503 1.28 -9.96 -13.60
N GLN A 504 0.01 -9.58 -13.72
CA GLN A 504 -0.95 -9.56 -12.61
C GLN A 504 -1.99 -10.66 -12.82
N LEU A 505 -2.17 -11.51 -11.81
CA LEU A 505 -3.12 -12.61 -11.84
C LEU A 505 -4.29 -12.34 -10.91
N TYR A 506 -5.48 -12.28 -11.48
CA TYR A 506 -6.74 -12.04 -10.79
C TYR A 506 -7.63 -13.28 -10.79
N VAL A 507 -8.42 -13.45 -9.73
CA VAL A 507 -9.43 -14.50 -9.61
C VAL A 507 -10.80 -13.87 -9.50
N SER A 508 -11.76 -14.39 -10.26
CA SER A 508 -13.19 -14.01 -10.26
C SER A 508 -14.05 -15.23 -9.99
N ASP A 509 -14.98 -15.14 -9.05
CA ASP A 509 -15.98 -16.18 -8.78
C ASP A 509 -17.17 -16.02 -9.75
N LYS A 510 -17.48 -17.04 -10.51
CA LYS A 510 -18.58 -17.03 -11.50
C LYS A 510 -19.86 -17.71 -10.99
N THR A 511 -19.76 -18.45 -9.91
CA THR A 511 -20.84 -19.33 -9.46
C THR A 511 -21.57 -18.78 -8.24
N TYR A 512 -20.86 -18.13 -7.33
CA TYR A 512 -21.38 -17.72 -6.04
C TYR A 512 -21.37 -16.21 -5.86
N SER A 513 -22.54 -15.63 -5.54
CA SER A 513 -22.72 -14.18 -5.38
C SER A 513 -22.77 -13.74 -3.91
N ALA A 514 -21.79 -14.14 -3.09
CA ALA A 514 -21.73 -13.73 -1.68
C ALA A 514 -21.24 -12.29 -1.49
N SER A 515 -21.74 -11.33 -2.28
CA SER A 515 -21.25 -9.93 -2.28
C SER A 515 -19.74 -9.88 -2.39
N ARG A 516 -19.19 -10.49 -3.44
CA ARG A 516 -17.74 -10.51 -3.70
C ARG A 516 -17.34 -9.43 -4.72
N PRO A 517 -16.10 -8.95 -4.68
CA PRO A 517 -15.53 -8.12 -5.73
C PRO A 517 -15.58 -8.83 -7.10
N VAL A 518 -15.67 -8.05 -8.19
CA VAL A 518 -15.68 -8.58 -9.56
C VAL A 518 -14.47 -9.49 -9.81
N ARG A 519 -13.33 -9.09 -9.30
CA ARG A 519 -12.06 -9.83 -9.31
C ARG A 519 -11.14 -9.34 -8.21
N GLU A 520 -10.18 -10.17 -7.83
CA GLU A 520 -9.19 -9.84 -6.81
C GLU A 520 -7.80 -10.29 -7.25
N LEU A 521 -6.79 -9.47 -7.04
CA LEU A 521 -5.39 -9.86 -7.23
C LEU A 521 -5.04 -11.00 -6.28
N LYS A 522 -4.54 -12.12 -6.83
CA LYS A 522 -4.18 -13.30 -6.05
C LYS A 522 -2.76 -13.79 -6.31
N ASN A 523 -2.12 -13.29 -7.37
CA ASN A 523 -0.68 -13.45 -7.58
C ASN A 523 -0.15 -12.39 -8.57
N PHE A 524 1.15 -12.22 -8.60
CA PHE A 524 1.83 -11.41 -9.59
C PHE A 524 3.28 -11.88 -9.76
N ALA A 525 3.89 -11.55 -10.91
CA ALA A 525 5.29 -11.85 -11.17
C ALA A 525 5.92 -10.73 -11.99
N ALA A 526 7.17 -10.40 -11.65
CA ALA A 526 7.99 -9.46 -12.39
C ALA A 526 8.95 -10.20 -13.32
N VAL A 527 9.04 -9.78 -14.59
CA VAL A 527 9.95 -10.37 -15.57
C VAL A 527 10.66 -9.30 -16.37
N THR A 528 12.00 -9.34 -16.40
CA THR A 528 12.82 -8.46 -17.23
C THR A 528 13.16 -9.16 -18.54
N LEU A 529 12.92 -8.47 -19.66
CA LEU A 529 13.05 -9.01 -21.02
C LEU A 529 13.79 -8.02 -21.93
N LYS A 530 14.75 -8.54 -22.66
CA LYS A 530 15.39 -7.81 -23.77
C LYS A 530 14.47 -7.76 -24.99
N PRO A 531 14.67 -6.83 -25.93
CA PRO A 531 13.95 -6.83 -27.20
C PRO A 531 13.92 -8.19 -27.87
N GLY A 532 12.72 -8.70 -28.22
CA GLY A 532 12.51 -10.01 -28.84
C GLY A 532 12.62 -11.21 -27.88
N GLU A 533 12.96 -11.00 -26.60
CA GLU A 533 13.06 -12.10 -25.63
C GLU A 533 11.68 -12.53 -25.14
N THR A 534 11.49 -13.85 -25.00
CA THR A 534 10.31 -14.48 -24.42
C THR A 534 10.71 -15.26 -23.17
N LYS A 535 9.94 -15.12 -22.10
CA LYS A 535 10.07 -15.94 -20.88
C LYS A 535 8.72 -16.47 -20.44
N THR A 536 8.71 -17.70 -19.97
CA THR A 536 7.54 -18.29 -19.30
C THR A 536 7.50 -17.85 -17.85
N VAL A 537 6.33 -17.35 -17.42
CA VAL A 537 6.02 -16.97 -16.06
C VAL A 537 5.06 -17.99 -15.48
N SER A 538 5.31 -18.48 -14.26
CA SER A 538 4.45 -19.44 -13.57
C SER A 538 4.07 -18.92 -12.18
N MET A 539 2.79 -18.98 -11.84
CA MET A 539 2.21 -18.46 -10.61
C MET A 539 1.29 -19.51 -9.96
N GLY A 540 1.47 -19.79 -8.67
CA GLY A 540 0.66 -20.74 -7.93
C GLY A 540 -0.52 -20.06 -7.24
N LEU A 541 -1.68 -20.73 -7.23
CA LEU A 541 -2.87 -20.34 -6.47
C LEU A 541 -3.25 -21.45 -5.52
N ASP A 542 -3.28 -21.14 -4.24
CA ASP A 542 -3.76 -22.04 -3.19
C ASP A 542 -5.26 -21.84 -2.89
N TYR A 543 -5.80 -22.55 -1.92
CA TYR A 543 -7.21 -22.46 -1.52
C TYR A 543 -7.64 -21.02 -1.15
N ARG A 544 -6.75 -20.25 -0.51
CA ARG A 544 -7.03 -18.86 -0.10
C ARG A 544 -7.28 -17.93 -1.29
N ALA A 545 -6.75 -18.24 -2.46
CA ALA A 545 -7.00 -17.47 -3.67
C ALA A 545 -8.48 -17.48 -4.10
N PHE A 546 -9.23 -18.50 -3.72
CA PHE A 546 -10.64 -18.71 -4.06
C PHE A 546 -11.60 -18.37 -2.92
N ALA A 547 -11.09 -18.26 -1.68
CA ALA A 547 -11.88 -18.17 -0.46
C ALA A 547 -12.24 -16.74 -0.05
N TRP A 548 -13.34 -16.62 0.71
CA TRP A 548 -13.69 -15.46 1.54
C TRP A 548 -13.82 -15.90 2.99
N TYR A 549 -13.86 -14.95 3.93
CA TYR A 549 -14.03 -15.27 5.34
C TYR A 549 -15.50 -15.43 5.71
N ASP A 550 -15.90 -16.64 6.10
CA ASP A 550 -17.25 -16.93 6.60
C ASP A 550 -17.31 -16.68 8.11
N THR A 551 -18.04 -15.65 8.51
CA THR A 551 -18.15 -15.24 9.93
C THR A 551 -18.99 -16.20 10.77
N GLU A 552 -19.83 -17.02 10.17
CA GLU A 552 -20.61 -18.05 10.87
C GLU A 552 -19.74 -19.27 11.19
N GLN A 553 -18.94 -19.70 10.22
CA GLN A 553 -17.99 -20.81 10.41
C GLN A 553 -16.70 -20.37 11.09
N LYS A 554 -16.42 -19.06 11.16
CA LYS A 554 -15.17 -18.45 11.64
C LYS A 554 -13.94 -19.02 10.94
N ASP A 555 -14.08 -19.26 9.65
CA ASP A 555 -13.02 -19.86 8.82
C ASP A 555 -13.13 -19.37 7.37
N TRP A 556 -12.08 -19.61 6.60
CA TRP A 556 -12.05 -19.34 5.17
C TRP A 556 -12.83 -20.39 4.40
N TYR A 557 -13.73 -19.92 3.56
CA TYR A 557 -14.60 -20.76 2.75
C TYR A 557 -14.50 -20.38 1.26
N ALA A 558 -14.27 -21.37 0.40
CA ALA A 558 -14.37 -21.23 -1.04
C ALA A 558 -15.53 -22.11 -1.53
N ALA A 559 -16.53 -21.52 -2.19
CA ALA A 559 -17.64 -22.27 -2.76
C ALA A 559 -17.16 -23.22 -3.86
N GLY A 560 -17.73 -24.40 -3.95
CA GLY A 560 -17.56 -25.26 -5.11
C GLY A 560 -18.19 -24.59 -6.34
N GLY A 561 -17.51 -24.64 -7.50
CA GLY A 561 -18.01 -24.02 -8.72
C GLY A 561 -16.92 -23.53 -9.65
N THR A 562 -17.32 -22.70 -10.63
CA THR A 562 -16.40 -22.20 -11.65
C THR A 562 -15.79 -20.87 -11.26
N TYR A 563 -14.47 -20.80 -11.34
CA TYR A 563 -13.66 -19.60 -11.14
C TYR A 563 -12.96 -19.22 -12.44
N GLU A 564 -12.92 -17.93 -12.73
CA GLU A 564 -12.19 -17.39 -13.85
C GLU A 564 -10.82 -16.88 -13.37
N ILE A 565 -9.77 -17.33 -14.02
CA ILE A 565 -8.37 -16.95 -13.78
C ILE A 565 -7.99 -15.97 -14.88
N CYS A 566 -7.75 -14.72 -14.52
CA CYS A 566 -7.50 -13.62 -15.45
C CYS A 566 -6.07 -13.10 -15.32
N ILE A 567 -5.41 -12.92 -16.45
CA ILE A 567 -4.12 -12.23 -16.54
C ILE A 567 -4.37 -10.81 -17.03
N GLY A 568 -3.86 -9.83 -16.29
CA GLY A 568 -4.02 -8.41 -16.61
C GLY A 568 -2.72 -7.63 -16.55
N LYS A 569 -2.71 -6.50 -17.26
CA LYS A 569 -1.73 -5.42 -17.12
C LYS A 569 -2.16 -4.41 -16.02
N SER A 570 -3.43 -4.46 -15.66
CA SER A 570 -4.05 -3.72 -14.56
C SER A 570 -5.35 -4.43 -14.13
N SER A 571 -6.04 -3.94 -13.10
CA SER A 571 -7.36 -4.47 -12.71
C SER A 571 -8.41 -4.36 -13.83
N ARG A 572 -8.22 -3.48 -14.82
CA ARG A 572 -9.15 -3.23 -15.94
C ARG A 572 -8.61 -3.64 -17.31
N ASP A 573 -7.33 -3.72 -17.50
CA ASP A 573 -6.72 -4.21 -18.75
C ASP A 573 -6.43 -5.71 -18.63
N ILE A 574 -7.48 -6.52 -18.82
CA ILE A 574 -7.40 -7.98 -18.78
C ILE A 574 -7.12 -8.49 -20.20
N VAL A 575 -5.98 -9.16 -20.34
CA VAL A 575 -5.47 -9.61 -21.63
C VAL A 575 -5.82 -11.07 -21.96
N MET A 576 -5.94 -11.93 -20.94
CA MET A 576 -6.24 -13.36 -21.11
C MET A 576 -7.02 -13.88 -19.90
N CYS A 577 -7.94 -14.83 -20.13
CA CYS A 577 -8.63 -15.56 -19.07
C CYS A 577 -8.75 -17.05 -19.41
N THR A 578 -8.86 -17.88 -18.36
CA THR A 578 -9.21 -19.29 -18.43
C THR A 578 -10.07 -19.65 -17.22
N GLU A 579 -10.71 -20.81 -17.24
CA GLU A 579 -11.59 -21.25 -16.16
C GLU A 579 -11.06 -22.49 -15.46
N VAL A 580 -11.33 -22.58 -14.16
CA VAL A 580 -11.07 -23.76 -13.33
C VAL A 580 -12.30 -24.08 -12.49
N VAL A 581 -12.58 -25.34 -12.27
CA VAL A 581 -13.65 -25.79 -11.36
C VAL A 581 -13.04 -26.17 -10.02
N LEU A 582 -13.45 -25.50 -8.96
CA LEU A 582 -13.13 -25.89 -7.59
C LEU A 582 -14.17 -26.93 -7.10
N GLU A 583 -13.70 -28.10 -6.72
CA GLU A 583 -14.49 -29.11 -6.04
C GLU A 583 -14.35 -28.91 -4.53
N ASN A 584 -15.39 -28.40 -3.88
CA ASN A 584 -15.37 -28.23 -2.43
C ASN A 584 -16.27 -29.29 -1.77
N GLU A 585 -15.66 -30.14 -0.95
CA GLU A 585 -16.36 -31.14 -0.14
C GLU A 585 -16.98 -30.54 1.13
N LYS A 586 -16.60 -29.31 1.51
CA LYS A 586 -17.20 -28.58 2.63
C LYS A 586 -18.48 -27.91 2.16
N GLU A 587 -19.61 -28.58 2.26
CA GLU A 587 -20.89 -27.92 2.10
C GLU A 587 -21.12 -26.88 3.21
N LYS A 588 -21.59 -25.69 2.84
CA LYS A 588 -22.07 -24.71 3.80
C LYS A 588 -23.40 -25.23 4.38
N LEU A 589 -23.37 -25.72 5.61
CA LEU A 589 -24.61 -26.08 6.30
C LEU A 589 -25.30 -24.78 6.75
N PRO A 590 -26.59 -24.59 6.47
CA PRO A 590 -27.34 -23.48 7.01
C PRO A 590 -27.34 -23.58 8.54
N LYS A 591 -27.30 -22.43 9.21
CA LYS A 591 -27.47 -22.41 10.66
C LYS A 591 -28.88 -22.85 10.98
N ILE A 592 -29.00 -24.01 11.63
CA ILE A 592 -30.29 -24.57 12.03
C ILE A 592 -30.65 -24.02 13.40
N ASP A 593 -31.47 -22.96 13.44
CA ASP A 593 -32.07 -22.40 14.64
C ASP A 593 -33.58 -22.14 14.38
N GLU A 594 -34.25 -21.53 15.30
CA GLU A 594 -35.70 -21.24 15.23
C GLU A 594 -36.11 -20.29 14.09
N ASN A 595 -35.14 -19.64 13.43
CA ASN A 595 -35.36 -18.69 12.34
C ASN A 595 -34.93 -19.24 10.98
N VAL A 596 -34.44 -20.50 10.90
CA VAL A 596 -34.00 -21.09 9.62
C VAL A 596 -35.17 -21.15 8.63
N MET A 597 -34.94 -20.66 7.43
CA MET A 597 -35.94 -20.71 6.36
C MET A 597 -35.94 -22.08 5.68
N ILE A 598 -37.12 -22.57 5.26
CA ILE A 598 -37.22 -23.81 4.49
C ILE A 598 -36.37 -23.73 3.21
N GLY A 599 -36.33 -22.56 2.57
CA GLY A 599 -35.47 -22.33 1.41
C GLY A 599 -34.00 -22.62 1.69
N ASP A 600 -33.46 -22.13 2.82
CA ASP A 600 -32.06 -22.37 3.21
C ASP A 600 -31.75 -23.87 3.42
N LEU A 601 -32.75 -24.62 3.91
CA LEU A 601 -32.63 -26.08 4.08
C LEU A 601 -32.74 -26.82 2.75
N MET A 602 -33.52 -26.30 1.79
CA MET A 602 -33.63 -26.86 0.45
C MET A 602 -32.41 -26.61 -0.41
N ASP A 603 -31.73 -25.48 -0.21
CA ASP A 603 -30.52 -25.13 -0.93
C ASP A 603 -29.28 -25.93 -0.46
N CYS A 604 -29.41 -26.68 0.63
CA CYS A 604 -28.34 -27.53 1.17
C CYS A 604 -28.62 -29.01 0.89
N ALA A 605 -27.76 -29.67 0.11
CA ALA A 605 -27.94 -31.06 -0.30
C ALA A 605 -28.13 -32.04 0.86
N LYS A 606 -27.54 -31.76 2.04
CA LYS A 606 -27.69 -32.61 3.23
C LYS A 606 -29.04 -32.49 3.93
N THR A 607 -29.77 -31.40 3.71
CA THR A 607 -31.05 -31.13 4.36
C THR A 607 -32.21 -31.16 3.37
N ALA A 608 -31.95 -31.00 2.08
CA ALA A 608 -32.95 -30.94 1.04
C ALA A 608 -33.83 -32.19 1.02
N ASP A 609 -33.24 -33.39 0.98
CA ASP A 609 -33.99 -34.66 0.97
C ASP A 609 -34.90 -34.82 2.20
N TYR A 610 -34.42 -34.40 3.37
CA TYR A 610 -35.21 -34.46 4.60
C TYR A 610 -36.38 -33.49 4.58
N VAL A 611 -36.17 -32.30 3.99
CA VAL A 611 -37.25 -31.29 3.83
C VAL A 611 -38.30 -31.74 2.81
N GLU A 612 -37.84 -32.27 1.66
CA GLU A 612 -38.75 -32.81 0.64
C GLU A 612 -39.62 -33.92 1.17
N GLU A 613 -39.01 -34.91 1.87
CA GLU A 613 -39.74 -36.05 2.43
C GLU A 613 -40.77 -35.69 3.52
N ARG A 614 -40.51 -34.61 4.29
CA ARG A 614 -41.29 -34.31 5.50
C ARG A 614 -42.13 -33.05 5.45
N LEU A 615 -41.79 -32.09 4.62
CA LEU A 615 -42.43 -30.78 4.59
C LEU A 615 -43.09 -30.45 3.24
N MET A 616 -42.80 -31.21 2.19
CA MET A 616 -43.44 -31.09 0.87
C MET A 616 -44.11 -32.42 0.50
N PRO A 617 -45.35 -32.68 0.94
CA PRO A 617 -46.09 -33.91 0.60
C PRO A 617 -46.54 -33.97 -0.87
#